data_ee8ede7c44ee73f358b8722af4dd8b41
#
_entry.id   ee8ede7c44ee73f358b8722af4dd8b41
#
_cell.length_a   1.000
_cell.length_b   1.000
_cell.length_c   1.000
_cell.angle_alpha   90.00
_cell.angle_beta   90.00
_cell.angle_gamma   90.00
#
_symmetry.space_group_name_H-M   'P 1'
#
loop_
_entity.id
_entity.type
_entity.pdbx_description
1 polymer ?
#
loop_
_entity_poly.entity_id
_entity_poly.type
_entity_poly.pdbx_seq_one_letter_code
_entity_poly.pdbx_strand_id
1 'polypeptide(L)'
;AAAEIALFQLEQLGEYSRELQLKGDALFKGGIPSALLAAVTDYPYCTIKQVMEKCEVTRPTAAKWLELLESGNLLVSLVRGRNKYFVNRRVLRILYP
;
A
#
# COMPACT_ATOMS: atom_id res chain seq x y z
N ALA A 1 1.08 -2.43 26.23
CA ALA A 1 -0.01 -2.67 25.31
C ALA A 1 0.51 -3.06 23.95
N ALA A 2 -0.04 -4.13 23.44
CA ALA A 2 0.42 -4.71 22.19
C ALA A 2 0.21 -3.80 20.97
N ALA A 3 -0.63 -2.80 21.11
CA ALA A 3 -1.00 -1.92 19.99
C ALA A 3 -0.12 -0.67 19.84
N GLU A 4 0.82 -0.47 20.76
CA GLU A 4 1.66 0.72 20.68
C GLU A 4 2.71 0.60 19.57
N ILE A 5 2.74 1.61 18.70
CA ILE A 5 3.78 1.76 17.71
C ILE A 5 4.85 2.65 18.32
N ALA A 6 6.07 2.14 18.40
CA ALA A 6 7.19 2.91 18.93
C ALA A 6 7.48 4.11 18.02
N LEU A 7 8.00 5.18 18.60
CA LEU A 7 8.40 6.37 17.85
C LEU A 7 9.33 6.02 16.69
N PHE A 8 10.24 5.09 16.93
CA PHE A 8 11.16 4.58 15.92
C PHE A 8 10.39 3.99 14.70
N GLN A 9 9.33 3.23 14.96
CA GLN A 9 8.52 2.64 13.89
C GLN A 9 7.77 3.73 13.11
N LEU A 10 7.28 4.76 13.80
CA LEU A 10 6.63 5.89 13.14
C LEU A 10 7.60 6.62 12.22
N GLU A 11 8.84 6.80 12.65
CA GLU A 11 9.87 7.43 11.83
C GLU A 11 10.18 6.58 10.60
N GLN A 12 10.29 5.26 10.77
CA GLN A 12 10.51 4.34 9.65
C GLN A 12 9.35 4.37 8.65
N LEU A 13 8.11 4.42 9.14
CA LEU A 13 6.93 4.50 8.27
C LEU A 13 6.93 5.81 7.48
N GLY A 14 7.29 6.93 8.13
CA GLY A 14 7.38 8.22 7.47
C GLY A 14 8.44 8.26 6.37
N GLU A 15 9.61 7.70 6.63
CA GLU A 15 10.68 7.60 5.64
C GLU A 15 10.28 6.72 4.47
N TYR A 16 9.68 5.58 4.78
CA TYR A 16 9.22 4.66 3.74
C TYR A 16 8.09 5.26 2.90
N SER A 17 7.18 6.01 3.51
CA SER A 17 6.11 6.68 2.78
C SER A 17 6.66 7.64 1.72
N ARG A 18 7.72 8.39 2.07
CA ARG A 18 8.39 9.28 1.11
C ARG A 18 9.07 8.49 0.00
N GLU A 19 9.74 7.40 0.34
CA GLU A 19 10.39 6.52 -0.64
C GLU A 19 9.35 5.93 -1.59
N LEU A 20 8.24 5.45 -1.04
CA LEU A 20 7.16 4.87 -1.84
C LEU A 20 6.53 5.91 -2.76
N GLN A 21 6.35 7.13 -2.28
CA GLN A 21 5.82 8.21 -3.10
C GLN A 21 6.71 8.45 -4.32
N LEU A 22 8.02 8.52 -4.13
CA LEU A 22 8.95 8.73 -5.24
C LEU A 22 8.90 7.59 -6.25
N LYS A 23 8.88 6.35 -5.77
CA LYS A 23 8.78 5.18 -6.64
C LYS A 23 7.43 5.11 -7.33
N GLY A 24 6.36 5.41 -6.60
CA GLY A 24 5.01 5.42 -7.14
C GLY A 24 4.83 6.51 -8.19
N ASP A 25 5.38 7.69 -7.98
CA ASP A 25 5.30 8.78 -8.95
C ASP A 25 5.91 8.40 -10.28
N ALA A 26 6.91 7.51 -10.29
CA ALA A 26 7.51 7.01 -11.52
C ALA A 26 6.59 6.02 -12.25
N LEU A 27 5.69 5.35 -11.54
CA LEU A 27 4.77 4.37 -12.12
C LEU A 27 3.46 4.99 -12.58
N PHE A 28 3.05 6.10 -11.98
CA PHE A 28 1.76 6.71 -12.25
C PHE A 28 1.94 8.00 -13.06
N LYS A 29 1.19 8.09 -14.14
CA LYS A 29 1.16 9.32 -14.93
C LYS A 29 0.52 10.43 -14.10
N GLY A 30 1.28 11.49 -13.84
CA GLY A 30 0.83 12.57 -12.97
C GLY A 30 1.07 12.32 -11.48
N GLY A 31 1.80 11.25 -11.13
CA GLY A 31 2.14 10.92 -9.76
C GLY A 31 1.14 9.98 -9.11
N ILE A 32 1.58 9.33 -8.03
CA ILE A 32 0.71 8.40 -7.29
C ILE A 32 -0.41 9.18 -6.58
N PRO A 33 -1.67 8.74 -6.69
CA PRO A 33 -2.76 9.38 -5.95
C PRO A 33 -2.50 9.31 -4.44
N SER A 34 -2.71 10.44 -3.73
CA SER A 34 -2.43 10.51 -2.29
C SER A 34 -3.28 9.52 -1.48
N ALA A 35 -4.53 9.31 -1.87
CA ALA A 35 -5.40 8.35 -1.19
C ALA A 35 -4.90 6.91 -1.36
N LEU A 36 -4.34 6.59 -2.53
CA LEU A 36 -3.75 5.28 -2.77
C LEU A 36 -2.47 5.09 -1.95
N LEU A 37 -1.63 6.11 -1.89
CA LEU A 37 -0.43 6.08 -1.07
C LEU A 37 -0.78 5.76 0.39
N ALA A 38 -1.78 6.46 0.94
CA ALA A 38 -2.26 6.20 2.29
C ALA A 38 -2.80 4.77 2.44
N ALA A 39 -3.59 4.31 1.47
CA ALA A 39 -4.20 2.98 1.53
C ALA A 39 -3.17 1.85 1.61
N VAL A 40 -2.02 2.01 0.94
CA VAL A 40 -0.99 0.98 0.91
C VAL A 40 0.10 1.15 1.97
N THR A 41 0.11 2.27 2.69
CA THR A 41 1.06 2.52 3.78
C THR A 41 0.44 2.44 5.17
N ASP A 42 -0.87 2.67 5.30
CA ASP A 42 -1.54 2.63 6.61
C ASP A 42 -1.68 1.21 7.17
N TYR A 43 -1.77 0.21 6.29
CA TYR A 43 -1.90 -1.19 6.67
C TYR A 43 -0.96 -2.04 5.85
N PRO A 44 -0.50 -3.19 6.39
CA PRO A 44 0.43 -4.06 5.66
C PRO A 44 -0.21 -4.80 4.49
N TYR A 45 -1.54 -4.80 4.39
CA TYR A 45 -2.24 -5.43 3.25
C TYR A 45 -3.53 -4.69 2.95
N CYS A 46 -4.01 -4.83 1.72
CA CYS A 46 -5.29 -4.27 1.31
C CYS A 46 -5.92 -5.13 0.21
N THR A 47 -7.22 -4.91 -0.02
CA THR A 47 -7.97 -5.55 -1.09
C THR A 47 -8.40 -4.51 -2.10
N ILE A 48 -8.81 -4.98 -3.30
CA ILE A 48 -9.35 -4.08 -4.33
C ILE A 48 -10.54 -3.30 -3.78
N LYS A 49 -11.43 -3.99 -3.05
CA LYS A 49 -12.62 -3.35 -2.47
C LYS A 49 -12.26 -2.22 -1.53
N GLN A 50 -11.25 -2.42 -0.67
CA GLN A 50 -10.81 -1.39 0.26
C GLN A 50 -10.25 -0.17 -0.47
N VAL A 51 -9.49 -0.39 -1.55
CA VAL A 51 -8.97 0.72 -2.35
C VAL A 51 -10.11 1.46 -3.05
N MET A 52 -11.10 0.75 -3.58
CA MET A 52 -12.28 1.37 -4.17
C MET A 52 -12.95 2.32 -3.18
N GLU A 53 -13.15 1.86 -1.95
CA GLU A 53 -13.84 2.63 -0.92
C GLU A 53 -13.00 3.82 -0.44
N LYS A 54 -11.72 3.60 -0.18
CA LYS A 54 -10.84 4.65 0.35
C LYS A 54 -10.50 5.71 -0.69
N CYS A 55 -10.36 5.31 -1.93
CA CYS A 55 -9.97 6.22 -3.01
C CYS A 55 -11.16 6.71 -3.83
N GLU A 56 -12.36 6.20 -3.54
CA GLU A 56 -13.60 6.56 -4.25
C GLU A 56 -13.44 6.38 -5.77
N VAL A 57 -12.96 5.19 -6.14
CA VAL A 57 -12.76 4.83 -7.55
C VAL A 57 -13.48 3.52 -7.88
N THR A 58 -13.63 3.25 -9.17
CA THR A 58 -14.25 2.02 -9.64
C THR A 58 -13.33 0.82 -9.44
N ARG A 59 -13.90 -0.39 -9.49
CA ARG A 59 -13.13 -1.60 -9.37
C ARG A 59 -12.02 -1.74 -10.42
N PRO A 60 -12.27 -1.49 -11.71
CA PRO A 60 -11.19 -1.55 -12.72
C PRO A 60 -10.05 -0.59 -12.43
N THR A 61 -10.35 0.63 -11.97
CA THR A 61 -9.33 1.61 -11.63
C THR A 61 -8.51 1.15 -10.43
N ALA A 62 -9.17 0.69 -9.37
CA ALA A 62 -8.48 0.19 -8.18
C ALA A 62 -7.59 -1.00 -8.52
N ALA A 63 -8.09 -1.95 -9.30
CA ALA A 63 -7.32 -3.12 -9.73
C ALA A 63 -6.09 -2.70 -10.53
N LYS A 64 -6.26 -1.79 -11.46
CA LYS A 64 -5.15 -1.30 -12.30
C LYS A 64 -4.07 -0.63 -11.45
N TRP A 65 -4.48 0.19 -10.48
CA TRP A 65 -3.54 0.87 -9.59
C TRP A 65 -2.72 -0.10 -8.76
N LEU A 66 -3.38 -1.11 -8.19
CA LEU A 66 -2.71 -2.13 -7.38
C LEU A 66 -1.76 -2.98 -8.24
N GLU A 67 -2.17 -3.30 -9.46
CA GLU A 67 -1.32 -4.04 -10.39
C GLU A 67 -0.09 -3.24 -10.81
N LEU A 68 -0.22 -1.92 -10.97
CA LEU A 68 0.92 -1.05 -11.25
C LEU A 68 1.94 -1.09 -10.11
N LEU A 69 1.46 -1.01 -8.86
CA LEU A 69 2.33 -1.08 -7.69
C LEU A 69 2.99 -2.45 -7.60
N GLU A 70 2.26 -3.51 -7.92
CA GLU A 70 2.82 -4.86 -7.95
C GLU A 70 3.89 -4.98 -9.03
N SER A 71 3.67 -4.42 -10.22
CA SER A 71 4.63 -4.45 -11.32
C SER A 71 5.94 -3.74 -10.96
N GLY A 72 5.88 -2.74 -10.10
CA GLY A 72 7.06 -2.04 -9.59
C GLY A 72 7.68 -2.70 -8.36
N ASN A 73 7.23 -3.89 -7.99
CA ASN A 73 7.70 -4.64 -6.82
C ASN A 73 7.45 -3.94 -5.49
N LEU A 74 6.45 -3.03 -5.46
CA LEU A 74 6.07 -2.32 -4.25
C LEU A 74 5.02 -3.08 -3.44
N LEU A 75 4.26 -3.96 -4.11
CA LEU A 75 3.28 -4.84 -3.48
C LEU A 75 3.45 -6.25 -4.03
N VAL A 76 2.99 -7.23 -3.25
CA VAL A 76 2.95 -8.63 -3.66
C VAL A 76 1.53 -9.13 -3.46
N SER A 77 0.96 -9.79 -4.47
CA SER A 77 -0.39 -10.34 -4.35
C SER A 77 -0.36 -11.72 -3.70
N LEU A 78 -1.39 -11.99 -2.91
CA LEU A 78 -1.60 -13.27 -2.24
C LEU A 78 -3.07 -13.64 -2.36
N VAL A 79 -3.35 -14.84 -2.87
CA VAL A 79 -4.72 -15.34 -3.00
C VAL A 79 -5.02 -16.29 -1.86
N ARG A 80 -6.14 -16.06 -1.16
CA ARG A 80 -6.66 -16.95 -0.11
C ARG A 80 -8.13 -17.19 -0.39
N GLY A 81 -8.48 -18.41 -0.80
CA GLY A 81 -9.84 -18.73 -1.21
C GLY A 81 -10.26 -17.88 -2.40
N ARG A 82 -11.32 -17.11 -2.24
CA ARG A 82 -11.82 -16.19 -3.28
C ARG A 82 -11.26 -14.78 -3.18
N ASN A 83 -10.44 -14.52 -2.17
CA ASN A 83 -9.95 -13.18 -1.89
C ASN A 83 -8.51 -13.01 -2.36
N LYS A 84 -8.24 -11.87 -2.98
CA LYS A 84 -6.90 -11.47 -3.38
C LYS A 84 -6.47 -10.30 -2.52
N TYR A 85 -5.32 -10.45 -1.87
CA TYR A 85 -4.74 -9.44 -1.01
C TYR A 85 -3.47 -8.90 -1.66
N PHE A 86 -3.25 -7.60 -1.52
CA PHE A 86 -2.01 -6.97 -1.93
C PHE A 86 -1.23 -6.62 -0.67
N VAL A 87 -0.06 -7.20 -0.52
CA VAL A 87 0.74 -7.11 0.69
C VAL A 87 1.90 -6.14 0.48
N ASN A 88 2.04 -5.17 1.38
CA ASN A 88 3.19 -4.29 1.42
C ASN A 88 4.18 -4.86 2.44
N ARG A 89 5.19 -5.57 1.93
CA ARG A 89 6.16 -6.27 2.78
C ARG A 89 7.00 -5.32 3.65
N ARG A 90 7.25 -4.09 3.16
CA ARG A 90 8.01 -3.11 3.95
C ARG A 90 7.21 -2.66 5.17
N VAL A 91 5.93 -2.33 4.99
CA VAL A 91 5.06 -1.97 6.11
C VAL A 91 4.92 -3.14 7.08
N LEU A 92 4.72 -4.35 6.56
CA LEU A 92 4.63 -5.54 7.40
C LEU A 92 5.90 -5.73 8.24
N ARG A 93 7.07 -5.54 7.62
CA ARG A 93 8.36 -5.69 8.29
C ARG A 93 8.62 -4.60 9.33
N ILE A 94 8.16 -3.38 9.06
CA ILE A 94 8.29 -2.26 10.01
C ILE A 94 7.41 -2.49 11.24
N LEU A 95 6.17 -2.92 11.03
CA LEU A 95 5.20 -3.13 12.11
C LEU A 95 5.44 -4.43 12.88
N TYR A 96 5.97 -5.45 12.22
CA TYR A 96 6.21 -6.78 12.81
C TYR A 96 7.64 -7.23 12.49
N PRO A 97 8.63 -6.58 13.12
CA PRO A 97 10.03 -6.88 12.84
C PRO A 97 10.48 -8.27 13.30
#